data_16426be18a3d1dd5525335f6031a2250
#
_entry.id   16426be18a3d1dd5525335f6031a2250
#
_cell.length_a   1.000
_cell.length_b   1.000
_cell.length_c   1.000
_cell.angle_alpha   90.00
_cell.angle_beta   90.00
_cell.angle_gamma   90.00
#
_symmetry.space_group_name_H-M   'P 1'
#
loop_
_entity.id
_entity.type
_entity.pdbx_description
1 polymer ?
#
loop_
_entity_poly.entity_id
_entity_poly.type
_entity_poly.pdbx_seq_one_letter_code
_entity_poly.pdbx_strand_id
1 'polypeptide(L)'
;MKIFFITVFLVSTFVNAQDNHDHHDHHSHEGHLHEQMVDGEKLEVDVERFDKFVEGLKDKQIAVVSVKGMVCDFCAQGIEKTFKKDKTVAKIDVDLNKGKVFIAYQMNTKIDFEKIKKMIVSNGQNATKLQVLKL
;
A
#
# COMPACT_ATOMS: atom_id res chain seq x y z
N MET A 1 21.10 -17.26 80.44
CA MET A 1 21.63 -17.86 79.20
C MET A 1 20.48 -17.99 78.22
N LYS A 2 20.36 -17.00 77.32
CA LYS A 2 19.26 -16.91 76.35
C LYS A 2 19.76 -17.50 75.03
N ILE A 3 19.15 -18.60 74.65
CA ILE A 3 19.46 -19.26 73.38
C ILE A 3 18.57 -18.60 72.33
N PHE A 4 19.20 -17.91 71.40
CA PHE A 4 18.51 -17.31 70.25
C PHE A 4 18.46 -18.36 69.12
N PHE A 5 17.24 -18.81 68.84
CA PHE A 5 16.98 -19.60 67.66
C PHE A 5 16.87 -18.67 66.44
N ILE A 6 17.85 -18.73 65.59
CA ILE A 6 17.79 -18.04 64.31
C ILE A 6 17.11 -18.98 63.31
N THR A 7 15.86 -18.67 63.03
CA THR A 7 15.11 -19.37 61.99
C THR A 7 15.56 -18.75 60.64
N VAL A 8 16.34 -19.50 59.89
CA VAL A 8 16.69 -19.15 58.52
C VAL A 8 15.48 -19.42 57.63
N PHE A 9 14.85 -18.34 57.17
CA PHE A 9 13.77 -18.39 56.18
C PHE A 9 14.44 -18.50 54.81
N LEU A 10 14.37 -19.67 54.23
CA LEU A 10 14.76 -19.93 52.85
C LEU A 10 13.66 -19.39 51.95
N VAL A 11 13.86 -18.19 51.44
CA VAL A 11 12.99 -17.62 50.39
C VAL A 11 13.41 -18.25 49.08
N SER A 12 12.66 -19.23 48.62
CA SER A 12 12.74 -19.75 47.27
C SER A 12 12.18 -18.68 46.33
N THR A 13 13.05 -17.98 45.67
CA THR A 13 12.65 -17.13 44.54
C THR A 13 12.29 -18.00 43.38
N PHE A 14 10.99 -18.18 43.14
CA PHE A 14 10.52 -18.66 41.86
C PHE A 14 10.81 -17.55 40.84
N VAL A 15 11.82 -17.78 40.03
CA VAL A 15 12.01 -17.03 38.79
C VAL A 15 10.94 -17.47 37.83
N ASN A 16 9.83 -16.71 37.76
CA ASN A 16 8.93 -16.77 36.64
C ASN A 16 9.68 -16.22 35.45
N ALA A 17 10.14 -17.11 34.60
CA ALA A 17 10.46 -16.77 33.23
C ALA A 17 9.14 -16.38 32.56
N GLN A 18 8.81 -15.11 32.55
CA GLN A 18 7.82 -14.57 31.64
C GLN A 18 8.46 -14.61 30.27
N ASP A 19 8.06 -15.59 29.48
CA ASP A 19 8.16 -15.50 28.05
C ASP A 19 7.40 -14.23 27.63
N ASN A 20 8.14 -13.17 27.39
CA ASN A 20 7.66 -12.06 26.60
C ASN A 20 7.46 -12.61 25.18
N HIS A 21 6.28 -13.17 24.93
CA HIS A 21 5.76 -13.16 23.60
C HIS A 21 5.56 -11.68 23.28
N ASP A 22 6.51 -11.13 22.54
CA ASP A 22 6.28 -9.93 21.80
C ASP A 22 5.03 -10.19 20.96
N HIS A 23 3.89 -9.77 21.49
CA HIS A 23 2.74 -9.50 20.67
C HIS A 23 3.22 -8.41 19.74
N HIS A 24 3.63 -8.81 18.54
CA HIS A 24 3.58 -7.91 17.43
C HIS A 24 2.14 -7.45 17.39
N ASP A 25 1.91 -6.25 17.91
CA ASP A 25 0.71 -5.53 17.64
C ASP A 25 0.63 -5.48 16.13
N HIS A 26 -0.13 -6.41 15.58
CA HIS A 26 -0.65 -6.24 14.25
C HIS A 26 -1.43 -4.95 14.34
N HIS A 27 -0.78 -3.87 13.94
CA HIS A 27 -1.50 -2.66 13.61
C HIS A 27 -2.57 -3.12 12.64
N SER A 28 -3.77 -3.27 13.15
CA SER A 28 -4.95 -3.42 12.32
C SER A 28 -4.97 -2.17 11.47
N HIS A 29 -4.43 -2.27 10.26
CA HIS A 29 -4.62 -1.25 9.26
C HIS A 29 -6.12 -1.21 9.01
N GLU A 30 -6.78 -0.28 9.68
CA GLU A 30 -8.19 0.00 9.45
C GLU A 30 -8.35 0.32 7.97
N GLY A 31 -9.03 -0.58 7.28
CA GLY A 31 -9.35 -0.45 5.88
C GLY A 31 -8.26 -0.95 4.93
N HIS A 32 -8.16 -2.26 4.79
CA HIS A 32 -7.48 -2.84 3.62
C HIS A 32 -8.24 -2.42 2.37
N LEU A 33 -7.74 -1.37 1.71
CA LEU A 33 -8.37 -0.81 0.50
C LEU A 33 -8.54 -1.85 -0.62
N HIS A 34 -7.72 -2.90 -0.60
CA HIS A 34 -7.78 -3.99 -1.58
C HIS A 34 -9.01 -4.89 -1.44
N GLU A 35 -9.67 -4.90 -0.28
CA GLU A 35 -10.94 -5.63 -0.08
C GLU A 35 -12.15 -4.80 -0.47
N GLN A 36 -11.96 -3.50 -0.74
CA GLN A 36 -13.06 -2.64 -1.13
C GLN A 36 -13.51 -2.92 -2.57
N MET A 37 -14.81 -2.88 -2.75
CA MET A 37 -15.40 -2.89 -4.08
C MET A 37 -15.28 -1.51 -4.69
N VAL A 38 -14.74 -1.42 -5.87
CA VAL A 38 -14.63 -0.18 -6.64
C VAL A 38 -15.50 -0.33 -7.89
N ASP A 39 -16.47 0.55 -8.04
CA ASP A 39 -17.46 0.48 -9.11
C ASP A 39 -18.19 -0.88 -9.21
N GLY A 40 -18.42 -1.52 -8.05
CA GLY A 40 -19.05 -2.84 -7.97
C GLY A 40 -18.13 -4.02 -8.29
N GLU A 41 -16.85 -3.79 -8.51
CA GLU A 41 -15.86 -4.83 -8.80
C GLU A 41 -14.75 -4.86 -7.74
N LYS A 42 -14.19 -6.04 -7.52
CA LYS A 42 -13.05 -6.20 -6.62
C LYS A 42 -11.79 -5.54 -7.23
N LEU A 43 -11.05 -4.84 -6.38
CA LEU A 43 -9.76 -4.27 -6.76
C LEU A 43 -8.70 -5.38 -6.80
N GLU A 44 -8.23 -5.72 -8.00
CA GLU A 44 -7.19 -6.73 -8.20
C GLU A 44 -5.81 -6.08 -8.33
N VAL A 45 -5.10 -5.99 -7.20
CA VAL A 45 -3.76 -5.40 -7.13
C VAL A 45 -2.82 -6.28 -6.30
N ASP A 46 -1.53 -6.03 -6.38
CA ASP A 46 -0.59 -6.46 -5.35
C ASP A 46 -0.85 -5.63 -4.09
N VAL A 47 -1.33 -6.29 -3.05
CA VAL A 47 -1.80 -5.65 -1.82
C VAL A 47 -0.70 -4.88 -1.12
N GLU A 48 0.44 -5.52 -0.90
CA GLU A 48 1.57 -4.91 -0.20
C GLU A 48 2.11 -3.68 -0.93
N ARG A 49 2.21 -3.80 -2.25
CA ARG A 49 2.66 -2.71 -3.11
C ARG A 49 1.66 -1.54 -3.12
N PHE A 50 0.37 -1.84 -3.17
CA PHE A 50 -0.68 -0.84 -3.15
C PHE A 50 -0.75 -0.11 -1.80
N ASP A 51 -0.70 -0.84 -0.69
CA ASP A 51 -0.70 -0.26 0.65
C ASP A 51 0.49 0.69 0.85
N LYS A 52 1.68 0.27 0.41
CA LYS A 52 2.88 1.09 0.41
C LYS A 52 2.76 2.33 -0.49
N PHE A 53 2.05 2.20 -1.62
CA PHE A 53 1.82 3.33 -2.52
C PHE A 53 0.93 4.40 -1.87
N VAL A 54 -0.13 4.00 -1.19
CA VAL A 54 -1.10 4.93 -0.56
C VAL A 54 -0.68 5.41 0.82
N GLU A 55 0.36 4.82 1.40
CA GLU A 55 0.89 5.20 2.71
C GLU A 55 1.22 6.70 2.75
N GLY A 56 0.67 7.40 3.75
CA GLY A 56 0.86 8.83 3.94
C GLY A 56 0.07 9.73 2.97
N LEU A 57 -0.66 9.17 2.01
CA LEU A 57 -1.53 9.95 1.14
C LEU A 57 -2.86 10.24 1.85
N LYS A 58 -3.24 11.52 1.85
CA LYS A 58 -4.53 12.00 2.37
C LYS A 58 -5.13 12.97 1.36
N ASP A 59 -6.46 13.01 1.30
CA ASP A 59 -7.19 13.90 0.40
C ASP A 59 -6.73 13.77 -1.06
N LYS A 60 -6.61 12.51 -1.53
CA LYS A 60 -6.20 12.17 -2.89
C LYS A 60 -7.21 11.23 -3.54
N GLN A 61 -7.24 11.27 -4.85
CA GLN A 61 -7.91 10.27 -5.67
C GLN A 61 -6.85 9.33 -6.24
N ILE A 62 -7.07 8.03 -6.13
CA ILE A 62 -6.17 7.02 -6.69
C ILE A 62 -6.82 6.40 -7.92
N ALA A 63 -6.21 6.60 -9.07
CA ALA A 63 -6.56 5.88 -10.28
C ALA A 63 -5.74 4.60 -10.36
N VAL A 64 -6.42 3.47 -10.42
CA VAL A 64 -5.83 2.16 -10.68
C VAL A 64 -6.13 1.78 -12.12
N VAL A 65 -5.11 1.77 -12.95
CA VAL A 65 -5.23 1.52 -14.40
C VAL A 65 -4.69 0.14 -14.74
N SER A 66 -5.52 -0.68 -15.37
CA SER A 66 -5.06 -1.96 -15.94
C SER A 66 -4.45 -1.70 -17.32
N VAL A 67 -3.24 -2.18 -17.53
CA VAL A 67 -2.45 -1.92 -18.74
C VAL A 67 -1.96 -3.22 -19.35
N LYS A 68 -2.12 -3.37 -20.65
CA LYS A 68 -1.56 -4.45 -21.45
C LYS A 68 -0.33 -3.99 -22.23
N GLY A 69 0.62 -4.90 -22.45
CA GLY A 69 1.82 -4.63 -23.22
C GLY A 69 3.03 -4.12 -22.39
N MET A 70 2.90 -4.06 -21.08
CA MET A 70 4.04 -3.78 -20.20
C MET A 70 4.87 -5.06 -19.99
N VAL A 71 5.96 -5.16 -20.73
CA VAL A 71 6.80 -6.37 -20.71
C VAL A 71 8.23 -6.12 -20.20
N CYS A 72 8.60 -4.89 -19.93
CA CYS A 72 9.95 -4.54 -19.49
C CYS A 72 9.99 -3.25 -18.66
N ASP A 73 11.09 -3.06 -17.91
CA ASP A 73 11.32 -1.90 -17.06
C ASP A 73 11.31 -0.57 -17.84
N PHE A 74 11.72 -0.57 -19.09
CA PHE A 74 11.68 0.63 -19.94
C PHE A 74 10.27 1.12 -20.18
N CYS A 75 9.31 0.19 -20.31
CA CYS A 75 7.89 0.53 -20.45
C CYS A 75 7.38 1.22 -19.18
N ALA A 76 7.71 0.68 -18.02
CA ALA A 76 7.36 1.27 -16.73
C ALA A 76 7.95 2.68 -16.56
N GLN A 77 9.25 2.83 -16.82
CA GLN A 77 9.93 4.13 -16.74
C GLN A 77 9.37 5.15 -17.71
N GLY A 78 9.00 4.73 -18.92
CA GLY A 78 8.36 5.59 -19.92
C GLY A 78 7.03 6.13 -19.43
N ILE A 79 6.17 5.26 -18.88
CA ILE A 79 4.89 5.63 -18.28
C ILE A 79 5.10 6.58 -17.11
N GLU A 80 5.99 6.25 -16.17
CA GLU A 80 6.29 7.12 -15.02
C GLU A 80 6.74 8.51 -15.46
N LYS A 81 7.67 8.58 -16.40
CA LYS A 81 8.15 9.86 -16.95
C LYS A 81 7.04 10.69 -17.56
N THR A 82 6.14 10.04 -18.29
CA THR A 82 5.03 10.71 -18.96
C THR A 82 4.06 11.33 -17.95
N PHE A 83 3.69 10.56 -16.93
CA PHE A 83 2.76 11.03 -15.90
C PHE A 83 3.39 12.04 -14.93
N LYS A 84 4.68 11.93 -14.62
CA LYS A 84 5.40 12.91 -13.79
C LYS A 84 5.44 14.33 -14.39
N LYS A 85 5.23 14.46 -15.69
CA LYS A 85 5.10 15.77 -16.37
C LYS A 85 3.74 16.43 -16.13
N ASP A 86 2.73 15.66 -15.77
CA ASP A 86 1.39 16.18 -15.47
C ASP A 86 1.36 16.74 -14.04
N LYS A 87 1.16 18.04 -13.90
CA LYS A 87 1.15 18.74 -12.60
C LYS A 87 0.00 18.30 -11.68
N THR A 88 -1.03 17.65 -12.22
CA THR A 88 -2.15 17.12 -11.44
C THR A 88 -1.82 15.79 -10.79
N VAL A 89 -0.75 15.14 -11.19
CA VAL A 89 -0.26 13.87 -10.63
C VAL A 89 0.62 14.12 -9.41
N ALA A 90 0.18 13.62 -8.26
CA ALA A 90 0.95 13.74 -7.01
C ALA A 90 1.96 12.60 -6.84
N LYS A 91 1.61 11.39 -7.25
CA LYS A 91 2.46 10.20 -7.14
C LYS A 91 2.09 9.20 -8.23
N ILE A 92 3.05 8.42 -8.69
CA ILE A 92 2.84 7.34 -9.65
C ILE A 92 3.69 6.12 -9.29
N ASP A 93 3.15 4.95 -9.49
CA ASP A 93 3.86 3.67 -9.42
C ASP A 93 3.37 2.72 -10.51
N VAL A 94 4.26 1.93 -11.07
CA VAL A 94 3.96 0.96 -12.13
C VAL A 94 4.30 -0.44 -11.68
N ASP A 95 3.28 -1.29 -11.56
CA ASP A 95 3.42 -2.70 -11.25
C ASP A 95 3.43 -3.53 -12.54
N LEU A 96 4.63 -3.92 -12.97
CA LEU A 96 4.81 -4.77 -14.15
C LEU A 96 4.20 -6.17 -13.99
N ASN A 97 4.31 -6.74 -12.79
CA ASN A 97 3.87 -8.11 -12.54
C ASN A 97 2.36 -8.28 -12.66
N LYS A 98 1.62 -7.27 -12.22
CA LYS A 98 0.14 -7.25 -12.27
C LYS A 98 -0.41 -6.46 -13.46
N GLY A 99 0.44 -5.79 -14.22
CA GLY A 99 -0.01 -4.90 -15.29
C GLY A 99 -0.87 -3.75 -14.79
N LYS A 100 -0.49 -3.14 -13.67
CA LYS A 100 -1.23 -2.04 -13.03
C LYS A 100 -0.40 -0.78 -12.96
N VAL A 101 -1.05 0.35 -13.13
CA VAL A 101 -0.47 1.67 -12.89
C VAL A 101 -1.29 2.36 -11.82
N PHE A 102 -0.64 2.77 -10.74
CA PHE A 102 -1.25 3.53 -9.64
C PHE A 102 -0.91 5.01 -9.81
N ILE A 103 -1.93 5.86 -9.89
CA ILE A 103 -1.75 7.29 -10.06
C ILE A 103 -2.53 8.02 -8.97
N ALA A 104 -1.82 8.79 -8.14
CA ALA A 104 -2.46 9.66 -7.15
C ALA A 104 -2.67 11.05 -7.75
N TYR A 105 -3.92 11.48 -7.77
CA TYR A 105 -4.34 12.82 -8.18
C TYR A 105 -4.82 13.64 -6.99
N GLN A 106 -4.75 14.96 -7.10
CA GLN A 106 -5.39 15.86 -6.16
C GLN A 106 -6.91 15.61 -6.13
N MET A 107 -7.55 15.79 -4.97
CA MET A 107 -8.98 15.49 -4.79
C MET A 107 -9.91 16.25 -5.75
N ASN A 108 -9.54 17.46 -6.13
CA ASN A 108 -10.31 18.31 -7.04
C ASN A 108 -10.00 18.07 -8.53
N THR A 109 -9.10 17.16 -8.85
CA THR A 109 -8.75 16.84 -10.24
C THR A 109 -9.84 15.99 -10.87
N LYS A 110 -10.32 16.37 -12.06
CA LYS A 110 -11.18 15.52 -12.88
C LYS A 110 -10.31 14.44 -13.55
N ILE A 111 -10.52 13.19 -13.18
CA ILE A 111 -9.83 12.06 -13.80
C ILE A 111 -10.52 11.74 -15.13
N ASP A 112 -9.76 11.82 -16.22
CA ASP A 112 -10.21 11.54 -17.57
C ASP A 112 -9.51 10.29 -18.10
N PHE A 113 -10.28 9.20 -18.28
CA PHE A 113 -9.72 7.94 -18.75
C PHE A 113 -9.21 8.02 -20.19
N GLU A 114 -9.82 8.81 -21.06
CA GLU A 114 -9.34 8.97 -22.43
C GLU A 114 -7.99 9.69 -22.47
N LYS A 115 -7.78 10.68 -21.59
CA LYS A 115 -6.47 11.32 -21.41
C LYS A 115 -5.43 10.30 -20.93
N ILE A 116 -5.77 9.49 -19.93
CA ILE A 116 -4.88 8.43 -19.39
C ILE A 116 -4.54 7.43 -20.50
N LYS A 117 -5.51 6.95 -21.28
CA LYS A 117 -5.29 6.07 -22.42
C LYS A 117 -4.28 6.64 -23.43
N LYS A 118 -4.43 7.90 -23.79
CA LYS A 118 -3.52 8.58 -24.72
C LYS A 118 -2.09 8.62 -24.18
N MET A 119 -1.93 8.94 -22.89
CA MET A 119 -0.62 8.96 -22.23
C MET A 119 0.02 7.56 -22.18
N ILE A 120 -0.76 6.52 -21.93
CA ILE A 120 -0.29 5.14 -21.93
C ILE A 120 0.10 4.68 -23.35
N VAL A 121 -0.74 4.95 -24.35
CA VAL A 121 -0.49 4.61 -25.76
C VAL A 121 0.76 5.29 -26.29
N SER A 122 1.04 6.53 -25.88
CA SER A 122 2.27 7.23 -26.29
C SER A 122 3.56 6.50 -25.85
N ASN A 123 3.46 5.56 -24.91
CA ASN A 123 4.55 4.68 -24.47
C ASN A 123 4.44 3.26 -25.05
N GLY A 124 3.56 3.03 -26.02
CA GLY A 124 3.42 1.75 -26.71
C GLY A 124 2.59 0.69 -25.97
N GLN A 125 1.86 1.07 -24.93
CA GLN A 125 1.00 0.17 -24.15
C GLN A 125 -0.48 0.57 -24.30
N ASN A 126 -1.38 -0.29 -23.78
CA ASN A 126 -2.82 -0.07 -23.83
C ASN A 126 -3.45 -0.12 -22.44
N ALA A 127 -4.10 0.97 -22.03
CA ALA A 127 -4.94 0.97 -20.83
C ALA A 127 -6.31 0.35 -21.17
N THR A 128 -6.73 -0.62 -20.36
CA THR A 128 -7.95 -1.40 -20.61
C THR A 128 -9.05 -1.12 -19.61
N LYS A 129 -8.72 -0.73 -18.39
CA LYS A 129 -9.66 -0.50 -17.30
C LYS A 129 -9.16 0.59 -16.37
N LEU A 130 -10.07 1.37 -15.83
CA LEU A 130 -9.83 2.36 -14.79
C LEU A 130 -10.72 2.06 -13.59
N GLN A 131 -10.14 2.08 -12.40
CA GLN A 131 -10.85 2.10 -11.12
C GLN A 131 -10.35 3.30 -10.31
N VAL A 132 -11.24 4.02 -9.66
CA VAL A 132 -10.91 5.23 -8.89
C VAL A 132 -11.33 5.06 -7.45
N LEU A 133 -10.39 5.29 -6.52
CA LEU A 133 -10.63 5.33 -5.09
C LEU A 133 -10.40 6.75 -4.58
N LYS A 134 -11.14 7.13 -3.55
CA LYS A 134 -10.94 8.39 -2.82
C LYS A 134 -10.41 8.06 -1.42
N LEU A 135 -9.32 8.68 -1.05
CA LEU A 135 -8.70 8.57 0.27
C LEU A 135 -9.12 9.72 1.17
#